data_b1259650f430ac50b22d67ac9ca9dca2
#
_entry.id   b1259650f430ac50b22d67ac9ca9dca2
#
_cell.length_a   1.000
_cell.length_b   1.000
_cell.length_c   1.000
_cell.angle_alpha   90.00
_cell.angle_beta   90.00
_cell.angle_gamma   90.00
#
_symmetry.space_group_name_H-M   'P 1'
#
loop_
_entity.id
_entity.type
_entity.pdbx_description
1 polymer ?
#
loop_
_entity_poly.entity_id
_entity_poly.type
_entity_poly.pdbx_seq_one_letter_code
_entity_poly.pdbx_strand_id
1 'polypeptide(L)'
;VKDGYWYLYDKTAKEFVKSEYKAAGNAYAVVANGICTLNIPDADGKMQTIQLPTTSAAITGVQFINVDNGAVEPTPEYALNYGVATKDNAKWDGPKGAITKDQLLVGTIEPLTLQGYPSSADLSNADITLVGSDGTVAPVKVTATPFEGVITKAASADGLWNLNIRPDETVTGKTIADAFKAETGNYAYALQINGNILTGYASKVTPTDKSTA
;
A
#
# COMPACT_ATOMS: atom_id res chain seq x y z
N VAL A 1 37.57 7.75 -10.68
CA VAL A 1 37.21 8.63 -11.79
C VAL A 1 38.14 9.82 -11.79
N LYS A 2 38.75 10.11 -12.93
CA LYS A 2 39.59 11.27 -13.12
C LYS A 2 39.32 11.85 -14.51
N ASP A 3 39.28 13.17 -14.63
CA ASP A 3 39.01 13.89 -15.89
C ASP A 3 37.72 13.43 -16.62
N GLY A 4 36.68 12.98 -15.87
CA GLY A 4 35.43 12.51 -16.42
C GLY A 4 35.48 11.11 -17.04
N TYR A 5 36.52 10.33 -16.74
CA TYR A 5 36.68 8.98 -17.24
C TYR A 5 36.94 7.99 -16.10
N TRP A 6 36.53 6.73 -16.32
CA TRP A 6 36.93 5.62 -15.47
C TRP A 6 38.38 5.28 -15.71
N TYR A 7 39.11 4.97 -14.65
CA TYR A 7 40.46 4.41 -14.71
C TYR A 7 40.37 2.97 -14.23
N LEU A 8 40.75 2.05 -15.09
CA LEU A 8 40.73 0.62 -14.79
C LEU A 8 42.16 0.16 -14.47
N TYR A 9 42.29 -0.74 -13.51
CA TYR A 9 43.61 -1.29 -13.16
C TYR A 9 44.08 -2.28 -14.23
N ASP A 10 45.16 -1.91 -14.91
CA ASP A 10 45.86 -2.77 -15.87
C ASP A 10 46.85 -3.67 -15.10
N LYS A 11 46.62 -4.96 -15.12
CA LYS A 11 47.45 -5.95 -14.42
C LYS A 11 48.85 -6.08 -15.05
N THR A 12 49.01 -5.73 -16.33
CA THR A 12 50.26 -5.83 -17.05
C THR A 12 51.12 -4.59 -16.77
N ALA A 13 50.54 -3.41 -16.88
CA ALA A 13 51.20 -2.15 -16.56
C ALA A 13 51.29 -1.92 -15.04
N LYS A 14 50.54 -2.65 -14.22
CA LYS A 14 50.43 -2.50 -12.76
C LYS A 14 50.03 -1.09 -12.30
N GLU A 15 49.24 -0.42 -13.09
CA GLU A 15 48.73 0.92 -12.81
C GLU A 15 47.29 1.09 -13.25
N PHE A 16 46.66 2.19 -12.84
CA PHE A 16 45.33 2.58 -13.30
C PHE A 16 45.42 3.35 -14.62
N VAL A 17 44.94 2.75 -15.69
CA VAL A 17 44.94 3.32 -17.05
C VAL A 17 43.57 3.93 -17.33
N LYS A 18 43.57 5.12 -17.99
CA LYS A 18 42.34 5.76 -18.44
C LYS A 18 41.63 4.87 -19.44
N SER A 19 40.37 4.57 -19.15
CA SER A 19 39.49 3.83 -20.07
C SER A 19 38.82 4.77 -21.07
N GLU A 20 38.28 4.21 -22.14
CA GLU A 20 37.44 4.93 -23.10
C GLU A 20 36.06 5.27 -22.53
N TYR A 21 35.72 4.69 -21.38
CA TYR A 21 34.40 4.88 -20.74
C TYR A 21 34.40 6.19 -19.95
N LYS A 22 33.59 7.14 -20.41
CA LYS A 22 33.36 8.37 -19.64
C LYS A 22 32.63 7.98 -18.35
N ALA A 23 33.09 8.50 -17.24
CA ALA A 23 32.34 8.55 -16.01
C ALA A 23 31.33 9.70 -16.13
N ALA A 24 30.39 9.50 -17.05
CA ALA A 24 29.42 10.53 -17.35
C ALA A 24 28.34 10.54 -16.27
N GLY A 25 28.27 11.67 -15.61
CA GLY A 25 27.11 12.05 -14.81
C GLY A 25 27.12 11.59 -13.36
N ASN A 26 26.35 12.30 -12.56
CA ASN A 26 26.14 12.02 -11.14
C ASN A 26 25.13 10.86 -10.99
N ALA A 27 25.60 9.63 -11.18
CA ALA A 27 24.81 8.49 -10.75
C ALA A 27 24.68 8.55 -9.22
N TYR A 28 23.48 8.44 -8.70
CA TYR A 28 23.23 8.41 -7.27
C TYR A 28 22.12 7.41 -6.94
N ALA A 29 22.18 6.90 -5.73
CA ALA A 29 21.13 6.03 -5.19
C ALA A 29 20.46 6.70 -4.00
N VAL A 30 19.16 6.57 -3.94
CA VAL A 30 18.34 6.94 -2.78
C VAL A 30 17.67 5.69 -2.26
N VAL A 31 17.86 5.40 -0.97
CA VAL A 31 17.17 4.28 -0.30
C VAL A 31 16.07 4.88 0.56
N ALA A 32 14.84 4.53 0.24
CA ALA A 32 13.67 4.92 1.02
C ALA A 32 12.62 3.80 0.95
N ASN A 33 11.96 3.53 2.05
CA ASN A 33 10.86 2.55 2.14
C ASN A 33 11.20 1.16 1.57
N GLY A 34 12.43 0.69 1.79
CA GLY A 34 12.87 -0.61 1.29
C GLY A 34 13.16 -0.68 -0.22
N ILE A 35 13.19 0.46 -0.89
CA ILE A 35 13.52 0.56 -2.30
C ILE A 35 14.79 1.39 -2.47
N CYS A 36 15.77 0.86 -3.18
CA CYS A 36 16.92 1.61 -3.67
C CYS A 36 16.58 2.14 -5.08
N THR A 37 16.37 3.43 -5.19
CA THR A 37 16.19 4.11 -6.47
C THR A 37 17.56 4.52 -7.00
N LEU A 38 18.02 3.85 -8.02
CA LEU A 38 19.28 4.13 -8.69
C LEU A 38 19.02 5.03 -9.90
N ASN A 39 19.59 6.22 -9.88
CA ASN A 39 19.52 7.19 -10.97
C ASN A 39 20.83 7.20 -11.72
N ILE A 40 20.79 6.86 -13.01
CA ILE A 40 21.96 6.74 -13.88
C ILE A 40 21.71 7.60 -15.12
N PRO A 41 22.57 8.57 -15.43
CA PRO A 41 22.47 9.28 -16.70
C PRO A 41 22.87 8.35 -17.86
N ASP A 42 22.10 8.40 -18.93
CA ASP A 42 22.47 7.74 -20.18
C ASP A 42 23.55 8.55 -20.95
N ALA A 43 23.90 8.07 -22.15
CA ALA A 43 24.92 8.70 -22.98
C ALA A 43 24.57 10.15 -23.38
N ASP A 44 23.29 10.50 -23.40
CA ASP A 44 22.78 11.81 -23.75
C ASP A 44 22.57 12.71 -22.52
N GLY A 45 22.92 12.20 -21.33
CA GLY A 45 22.75 12.90 -20.05
C GLY A 45 21.33 12.84 -19.48
N LYS A 46 20.42 12.07 -20.08
CA LYS A 46 19.07 11.87 -19.57
C LYS A 46 19.11 10.84 -18.45
N MET A 47 18.48 11.18 -17.32
CA MET A 47 18.43 10.29 -16.16
C MET A 47 17.55 9.08 -16.44
N GLN A 48 18.12 7.89 -16.29
CA GLN A 48 17.42 6.61 -16.22
C GLN A 48 17.22 6.26 -14.75
N THR A 49 16.02 5.86 -14.37
CA THR A 49 15.70 5.48 -13.00
C THR A 49 15.44 3.98 -12.93
N ILE A 50 16.18 3.28 -12.08
CA ILE A 50 16.01 1.86 -11.80
C ILE A 50 15.64 1.72 -10.32
N GLN A 51 14.54 1.05 -10.05
CA GLN A 51 14.13 0.72 -8.68
C GLN A 51 14.56 -0.72 -8.36
N LEU A 52 15.36 -0.86 -7.32
CA LEU A 52 15.83 -2.14 -6.83
C LEU A 52 15.32 -2.33 -5.41
N PRO A 53 14.59 -3.41 -5.12
CA PRO A 53 14.21 -3.73 -3.75
C PRO A 53 15.47 -4.01 -2.91
N THR A 54 15.54 -3.43 -1.72
CA THR A 54 16.60 -3.76 -0.75
C THR A 54 16.20 -5.04 -0.02
N THR A 55 17.12 -5.96 0.13
CA THR A 55 16.88 -7.37 0.48
C THR A 55 16.14 -7.63 1.80
N SER A 56 16.01 -6.67 2.68
CA SER A 56 15.36 -6.86 3.98
C SER A 56 14.00 -6.19 4.16
N ALA A 57 13.54 -5.38 3.20
CA ALA A 57 12.31 -4.60 3.37
C ALA A 57 11.41 -4.57 2.12
N ALA A 58 11.82 -5.16 1.01
CA ALA A 58 11.00 -5.19 -0.19
C ALA A 58 9.87 -6.21 -0.04
N ILE A 59 8.65 -5.71 -0.09
CA ILE A 59 7.47 -6.56 -0.16
C ILE A 59 7.46 -7.25 -1.52
N THR A 60 7.55 -8.58 -1.51
CA THR A 60 7.51 -9.41 -2.73
C THR A 60 6.15 -10.06 -2.94
N GLY A 61 5.31 -10.08 -1.92
CA GLY A 61 3.96 -10.62 -1.97
C GLY A 61 3.22 -10.42 -0.66
N VAL A 62 1.91 -10.60 -0.72
CA VAL A 62 1.03 -10.58 0.45
C VAL A 62 -0.07 -11.63 0.29
N GLN A 63 -0.58 -12.11 1.42
CA GLN A 63 -1.74 -13.01 1.47
C GLN A 63 -2.63 -12.64 2.64
N PHE A 64 -3.94 -12.67 2.43
CA PHE A 64 -4.87 -12.55 3.54
C PHE A 64 -4.94 -13.87 4.33
N ILE A 65 -5.00 -13.74 5.63
CA ILE A 65 -5.00 -14.87 6.57
C ILE A 65 -6.23 -14.79 7.45
N ASN A 66 -6.92 -15.91 7.57
CA ASN A 66 -7.98 -16.07 8.55
C ASN A 66 -7.35 -16.29 9.93
N VAL A 67 -7.62 -15.39 10.87
CA VAL A 67 -7.03 -15.41 12.22
C VAL A 67 -7.48 -16.60 13.08
N ASP A 68 -8.68 -17.15 12.81
CA ASP A 68 -9.22 -18.23 13.62
C ASP A 68 -8.56 -19.58 13.35
N ASN A 69 -8.06 -19.78 12.14
CA ASN A 69 -7.51 -21.05 11.72
C ASN A 69 -6.13 -20.97 11.06
N GLY A 70 -5.61 -19.77 10.81
CA GLY A 70 -4.31 -19.53 10.17
C GLY A 70 -4.27 -19.89 8.68
N ALA A 71 -5.41 -20.15 8.05
CA ALA A 71 -5.47 -20.48 6.64
C ALA A 71 -5.42 -19.23 5.76
N VAL A 72 -4.91 -19.39 4.53
CA VAL A 72 -4.99 -18.35 3.50
C VAL A 72 -6.44 -18.10 3.14
N GLU A 73 -6.85 -16.83 3.14
CA GLU A 73 -8.18 -16.37 2.75
C GLU A 73 -8.11 -15.63 1.42
N PRO A 74 -8.31 -16.32 0.29
CA PRO A 74 -8.08 -15.72 -1.02
C PRO A 74 -9.11 -14.63 -1.39
N THR A 75 -10.28 -14.65 -0.76
CA THR A 75 -11.39 -13.71 -1.01
C THR A 75 -11.95 -13.15 0.29
N PRO A 76 -11.16 -12.33 1.04
CA PRO A 76 -11.65 -11.76 2.27
C PRO A 76 -12.82 -10.80 2.00
N GLU A 77 -13.75 -10.78 2.93
CA GLU A 77 -14.87 -9.84 2.94
C GLU A 77 -14.60 -8.74 3.96
N TYR A 78 -14.73 -7.50 3.55
CA TYR A 78 -14.58 -6.36 4.42
C TYR A 78 -15.86 -5.53 4.44
N ALA A 79 -16.43 -5.34 5.62
CA ALA A 79 -17.56 -4.46 5.82
C ALA A 79 -17.11 -3.03 6.02
N LEU A 80 -17.36 -2.16 5.04
CA LEU A 80 -17.04 -0.76 5.13
C LEU A 80 -18.17 -0.02 5.86
N ASN A 81 -18.01 0.20 7.16
CA ASN A 81 -19.02 0.83 8.00
C ASN A 81 -18.91 2.36 7.93
N TYR A 82 -19.92 2.99 7.37
CA TYR A 82 -20.01 4.44 7.32
C TYR A 82 -21.47 4.91 7.41
N GLY A 83 -21.66 6.20 7.60
CA GLY A 83 -22.94 6.86 7.48
C GLY A 83 -22.79 8.21 6.82
N VAL A 84 -23.88 8.77 6.33
CA VAL A 84 -23.93 10.13 5.81
C VAL A 84 -24.93 10.93 6.63
N ALA A 85 -24.51 12.06 7.19
CA ALA A 85 -25.39 12.88 8.01
C ALA A 85 -26.49 13.50 7.16
N THR A 86 -27.76 13.25 7.52
CA THR A 86 -28.93 13.75 6.79
C THR A 86 -29.30 15.18 7.15
N LYS A 87 -28.79 15.69 8.28
CA LYS A 87 -29.05 17.05 8.80
C LYS A 87 -27.88 17.52 9.67
N ASP A 88 -27.83 18.82 9.92
CA ASP A 88 -26.90 19.39 10.90
C ASP A 88 -27.21 18.87 12.31
N ASN A 89 -26.16 18.71 13.11
CA ASN A 89 -26.22 18.17 14.48
C ASN A 89 -26.91 16.80 14.58
N ALA A 90 -26.78 15.97 13.54
CA ALA A 90 -27.24 14.59 13.56
C ALA A 90 -26.60 13.83 14.73
N LYS A 91 -27.34 12.90 15.33
CA LYS A 91 -26.79 12.03 16.38
C LYS A 91 -25.93 10.94 15.78
N TRP A 92 -24.73 10.79 16.33
CA TRP A 92 -23.78 9.76 15.96
C TRP A 92 -23.02 9.28 17.17
N ASP A 93 -22.83 7.97 17.30
CA ASP A 93 -22.16 7.36 18.46
C ASP A 93 -20.62 7.37 18.34
N GLY A 94 -20.09 7.87 17.23
CA GLY A 94 -18.67 8.01 16.97
C GLY A 94 -18.02 9.22 17.63
N PRO A 95 -16.86 9.66 17.14
CA PRO A 95 -16.16 10.82 17.67
C PRO A 95 -17.06 12.06 17.72
N LYS A 96 -17.10 12.72 18.87
CA LYS A 96 -17.99 13.84 19.11
C LYS A 96 -17.47 15.13 18.49
N GLY A 97 -18.34 15.83 17.80
CA GLY A 97 -18.10 17.14 17.20
C GLY A 97 -19.39 17.70 16.63
N ALA A 98 -19.36 18.94 16.13
CA ALA A 98 -20.45 19.47 15.35
C ALA A 98 -20.54 18.72 14.03
N ILE A 99 -21.62 17.99 13.82
CA ILE A 99 -21.88 17.25 12.58
C ILE A 99 -22.65 18.19 11.64
N THR A 100 -22.21 18.26 10.39
CA THR A 100 -22.89 19.01 9.33
C THR A 100 -23.60 18.05 8.38
N LYS A 101 -24.67 18.51 7.77
CA LYS A 101 -25.36 17.76 6.72
C LYS A 101 -24.37 17.32 5.63
N ASP A 102 -24.57 16.13 5.11
CA ASP A 102 -23.73 15.48 4.09
C ASP A 102 -22.30 15.12 4.56
N GLN A 103 -22.00 15.30 5.83
CA GLN A 103 -20.73 14.85 6.41
C GLN A 103 -20.65 13.34 6.43
N LEU A 104 -19.48 12.80 6.05
CA LEU A 104 -19.16 11.37 6.19
C LEU A 104 -18.94 11.03 7.68
N LEU A 105 -19.57 9.98 8.13
CA LEU A 105 -19.45 9.42 9.48
C LEU A 105 -18.85 8.02 9.38
N VAL A 106 -17.67 7.83 9.95
CA VAL A 106 -16.95 6.55 9.89
C VAL A 106 -17.34 5.69 11.08
N GLY A 107 -17.79 4.47 10.79
CA GLY A 107 -18.16 3.48 11.80
C GLY A 107 -16.97 2.67 12.32
N THR A 108 -17.27 1.54 12.94
CA THR A 108 -16.26 0.61 13.46
C THR A 108 -15.43 0.06 12.31
N ILE A 109 -14.11 0.01 12.51
CA ILE A 109 -13.16 -0.60 11.58
C ILE A 109 -12.83 -1.99 12.10
N GLU A 110 -13.07 -3.00 11.27
CA GLU A 110 -12.68 -4.39 11.54
C GLU A 110 -11.46 -4.70 10.67
N PRO A 111 -10.28 -4.93 11.26
CA PRO A 111 -9.08 -5.17 10.48
C PRO A 111 -9.10 -6.54 9.81
N LEU A 112 -8.55 -6.62 8.61
CA LEU A 112 -8.16 -7.88 7.97
C LEU A 112 -6.73 -8.21 8.35
N THR A 113 -6.42 -9.50 8.47
CA THR A 113 -5.04 -9.93 8.72
C THR A 113 -4.34 -10.24 7.41
N LEU A 114 -3.17 -9.66 7.23
CA LEU A 114 -2.34 -9.78 6.05
C LEU A 114 -0.97 -10.36 6.41
N GLN A 115 -0.55 -11.41 5.72
CA GLN A 115 0.82 -11.91 5.76
C GLN A 115 1.65 -11.21 4.71
N GLY A 116 2.70 -10.51 5.11
CA GLY A 116 3.70 -9.95 4.22
C GLY A 116 4.82 -10.95 3.89
N TYR A 117 5.38 -10.85 2.69
CA TYR A 117 6.53 -11.63 2.23
C TYR A 117 7.63 -10.69 1.71
N PRO A 118 8.90 -10.91 2.15
CA PRO A 118 9.31 -11.79 3.25
C PRO A 118 8.67 -11.40 4.59
N SER A 119 8.69 -12.26 5.60
CA SER A 119 8.10 -11.95 6.91
C SER A 119 8.76 -10.75 7.63
N SER A 120 9.94 -10.34 7.16
CA SER A 120 10.64 -9.13 7.62
C SER A 120 10.21 -7.85 6.90
N ALA A 121 9.27 -7.93 5.94
CA ALA A 121 8.80 -6.74 5.21
C ALA A 121 8.01 -5.81 6.14
N ASP A 122 8.33 -4.52 6.09
CA ASP A 122 7.65 -3.48 6.87
C ASP A 122 6.56 -2.80 6.02
N LEU A 123 5.33 -2.93 6.47
CA LEU A 123 4.15 -2.34 5.83
C LEU A 123 3.68 -1.04 6.51
N SER A 124 4.30 -0.61 7.60
CA SER A 124 3.83 0.54 8.40
C SER A 124 3.79 1.86 7.62
N ASN A 125 4.69 2.01 6.64
CA ASN A 125 4.76 3.19 5.78
C ASN A 125 4.49 2.88 4.30
N ALA A 126 3.90 1.73 4.01
CA ALA A 126 3.57 1.37 2.64
C ALA A 126 2.39 2.21 2.13
N ASP A 127 2.47 2.63 0.87
CA ASP A 127 1.32 3.20 0.16
C ASP A 127 0.42 2.05 -0.27
N ILE A 128 -0.73 1.93 0.38
CA ILE A 128 -1.66 0.82 0.19
C ILE A 128 -2.98 1.35 -0.33
N THR A 129 -3.41 0.85 -1.47
CA THR A 129 -4.66 1.23 -2.12
C THR A 129 -5.48 0.00 -2.50
N LEU A 130 -6.79 0.17 -2.66
CA LEU A 130 -7.65 -0.82 -3.28
C LEU A 130 -7.99 -0.35 -4.70
N VAL A 131 -7.70 -1.18 -5.68
CA VAL A 131 -7.85 -0.85 -7.10
C VAL A 131 -8.84 -1.81 -7.75
N GLY A 132 -9.87 -1.26 -8.38
CA GLY A 132 -10.84 -2.02 -9.16
C GLY A 132 -10.25 -2.55 -10.47
N SER A 133 -10.94 -3.50 -11.10
CA SER A 133 -10.51 -4.08 -12.37
C SER A 133 -10.46 -3.11 -13.54
N ASP A 134 -11.11 -1.97 -13.41
CA ASP A 134 -11.11 -0.85 -14.35
C ASP A 134 -9.98 0.17 -14.08
N GLY A 135 -9.15 -0.10 -13.07
CA GLY A 135 -8.08 0.80 -12.61
C GLY A 135 -8.54 1.91 -11.68
N THR A 136 -9.83 1.97 -11.32
CA THR A 136 -10.35 2.98 -10.39
C THR A 136 -9.87 2.68 -8.97
N VAL A 137 -9.29 3.67 -8.32
CA VAL A 137 -8.91 3.58 -6.90
C VAL A 137 -10.15 3.79 -6.04
N ALA A 138 -10.39 2.88 -5.11
CA ALA A 138 -11.49 3.01 -4.16
C ALA A 138 -11.28 4.23 -3.25
N PRO A 139 -12.34 5.00 -2.92
CA PRO A 139 -12.25 6.17 -2.05
C PRO A 139 -12.16 5.77 -0.57
N VAL A 140 -11.13 5.00 -0.25
CA VAL A 140 -10.83 4.52 1.10
C VAL A 140 -9.38 4.83 1.45
N LYS A 141 -9.12 4.96 2.74
CA LYS A 141 -7.76 4.97 3.29
C LYS A 141 -7.45 3.61 3.87
N VAL A 142 -6.31 3.08 3.46
CA VAL A 142 -5.82 1.80 3.93
C VAL A 142 -4.54 2.01 4.70
N THR A 143 -4.47 1.47 5.90
CA THR A 143 -3.26 1.52 6.74
C THR A 143 -2.94 0.14 7.26
N ALA A 144 -1.66 -0.19 7.36
CA ALA A 144 -1.20 -1.41 7.98
C ALA A 144 -0.58 -1.11 9.35
N THR A 145 -0.91 -1.92 10.34
CA THR A 145 -0.29 -1.90 11.68
C THR A 145 0.20 -3.31 12.01
N PRO A 146 1.29 -3.46 12.79
CA PRO A 146 1.73 -4.78 13.22
C PRO A 146 0.58 -5.56 13.88
N PHE A 147 0.52 -6.85 13.59
CA PHE A 147 -0.45 -7.73 14.23
C PHE A 147 0.02 -8.06 15.66
N GLU A 148 -0.78 -7.73 16.65
CA GLU A 148 -0.49 -7.97 18.07
C GLU A 148 -1.28 -9.15 18.66
N GLY A 149 -2.03 -9.87 17.82
CA GLY A 149 -2.86 -11.00 18.24
C GLY A 149 -2.10 -12.33 18.32
N VAL A 150 -2.83 -13.36 18.70
CA VAL A 150 -2.36 -14.76 18.70
C VAL A 150 -3.17 -15.52 17.66
N ILE A 151 -2.48 -16.18 16.74
CA ILE A 151 -3.11 -17.15 15.84
C ILE A 151 -2.94 -18.53 16.44
N THR A 152 -4.03 -19.14 16.87
CA THR A 152 -4.03 -20.39 17.64
C THR A 152 -3.47 -21.60 16.88
N LYS A 153 -3.32 -21.49 15.55
CA LYS A 153 -2.88 -22.60 14.68
C LYS A 153 -1.74 -22.25 13.73
N ALA A 154 -1.21 -21.04 13.79
CA ALA A 154 -0.04 -20.67 12.99
C ALA A 154 1.26 -20.85 13.78
N ALA A 155 2.32 -21.24 13.10
CA ALA A 155 3.61 -21.49 13.72
C ALA A 155 4.33 -20.21 14.18
N SER A 156 4.00 -19.06 13.60
CA SER A 156 4.59 -17.75 13.93
C SER A 156 3.65 -16.63 13.53
N ALA A 157 3.69 -15.51 14.27
CA ALA A 157 3.04 -14.26 13.92
C ALA A 157 3.97 -13.31 13.13
N ASP A 158 5.17 -13.76 12.76
CA ASP A 158 6.14 -12.94 12.05
C ASP A 158 5.61 -12.55 10.67
N GLY A 159 5.69 -11.27 10.37
CA GLY A 159 5.23 -10.71 9.10
C GLY A 159 3.72 -10.59 8.95
N LEU A 160 2.98 -10.73 10.04
CA LEU A 160 1.54 -10.48 10.07
C LEU A 160 1.23 -9.02 10.37
N TRP A 161 0.24 -8.52 9.67
CA TRP A 161 -0.21 -7.14 9.74
C TRP A 161 -1.72 -7.05 9.83
N ASN A 162 -2.21 -6.10 10.60
CA ASN A 162 -3.61 -5.68 10.56
C ASN A 162 -3.77 -4.64 9.46
N LEU A 163 -4.61 -4.94 8.48
CA LEU A 163 -4.98 -4.02 7.42
C LEU A 163 -6.30 -3.33 7.81
N ASN A 164 -6.23 -2.03 8.06
CA ASN A 164 -7.37 -1.21 8.43
C ASN A 164 -7.85 -0.45 7.20
N ILE A 165 -9.07 -0.72 6.76
CA ILE A 165 -9.71 -0.07 5.62
C ILE A 165 -10.84 0.80 6.14
N ARG A 166 -10.82 2.09 5.82
CA ARG A 166 -11.84 3.03 6.23
C ARG A 166 -12.21 3.97 5.08
N PRO A 167 -13.42 4.54 5.07
CA PRO A 167 -13.77 5.59 4.12
C PRO A 167 -12.77 6.74 4.16
N ASP A 168 -12.45 7.31 3.02
CA ASP A 168 -11.60 8.50 2.97
C ASP A 168 -12.39 9.73 3.42
N GLU A 169 -12.06 10.24 4.59
CA GLU A 169 -12.72 11.42 5.19
C GLU A 169 -12.43 12.73 4.43
N THR A 170 -11.50 12.73 3.49
CA THR A 170 -11.21 13.90 2.64
C THR A 170 -12.22 14.08 1.52
N VAL A 171 -13.02 13.04 1.21
CA VAL A 171 -14.10 13.12 0.23
C VAL A 171 -15.45 13.26 0.93
N THR A 172 -16.47 13.70 0.20
CA THR A 172 -17.82 13.85 0.76
C THR A 172 -18.47 12.49 1.02
N GLY A 173 -19.39 12.43 2.00
CA GLY A 173 -20.19 11.24 2.21
C GLY A 173 -20.94 10.78 0.95
N LYS A 174 -21.40 11.71 0.13
CA LYS A 174 -22.01 11.43 -1.17
C LYS A 174 -21.04 10.72 -2.12
N THR A 175 -19.76 11.13 -2.17
CA THR A 175 -18.75 10.49 -3.02
C THR A 175 -18.54 9.04 -2.61
N ILE A 176 -18.46 8.75 -1.30
CA ILE A 176 -18.36 7.39 -0.78
C ILE A 176 -19.61 6.58 -1.16
N ALA A 177 -20.79 7.12 -0.88
CA ALA A 177 -22.05 6.44 -1.19
C ALA A 177 -22.21 6.16 -2.69
N ASP A 178 -21.85 7.11 -3.56
CA ASP A 178 -21.93 6.93 -5.00
C ASP A 178 -20.90 5.91 -5.51
N ALA A 179 -19.67 5.90 -4.96
CA ALA A 179 -18.64 4.94 -5.34
C ALA A 179 -18.99 3.49 -4.99
N PHE A 180 -19.67 3.29 -3.86
CA PHE A 180 -20.09 1.96 -3.39
C PHE A 180 -21.59 1.67 -3.63
N LYS A 181 -22.23 2.46 -4.49
CA LYS A 181 -23.65 2.32 -4.83
C LYS A 181 -23.85 1.38 -6.02
N ALA A 182 -23.32 0.18 -6.00
CA ALA A 182 -23.69 -0.79 -7.01
C ALA A 182 -25.02 -1.48 -6.63
N GLU A 183 -25.77 -1.84 -7.63
CA GLU A 183 -27.03 -2.59 -7.48
C GLU A 183 -26.86 -3.92 -6.73
N THR A 184 -25.66 -4.43 -6.66
CA THR A 184 -25.31 -5.70 -6.01
C THR A 184 -24.59 -5.55 -4.65
N GLY A 185 -24.12 -4.36 -4.29
CA GLY A 185 -23.42 -4.09 -3.04
C GLY A 185 -22.06 -4.80 -2.87
N ASN A 186 -21.55 -5.49 -3.87
CA ASN A 186 -20.36 -6.29 -3.82
C ASN A 186 -19.29 -5.77 -4.79
N TYR A 187 -18.17 -5.31 -4.24
CA TYR A 187 -17.06 -4.81 -5.04
C TYR A 187 -15.83 -5.68 -4.82
N ALA A 188 -15.25 -6.17 -5.91
CA ALA A 188 -13.97 -6.86 -5.86
C ALA A 188 -12.85 -5.90 -6.23
N TYR A 189 -11.83 -5.85 -5.39
CA TYR A 189 -10.65 -5.02 -5.54
C TYR A 189 -9.39 -5.86 -5.46
N ALA A 190 -8.32 -5.38 -6.07
CA ALA A 190 -6.97 -5.84 -5.82
C ALA A 190 -6.33 -4.92 -4.78
N LEU A 191 -5.54 -5.49 -3.88
CA LEU A 191 -4.67 -4.72 -3.01
C LEU A 191 -3.42 -4.35 -3.80
N GLN A 192 -3.15 -3.05 -3.89
CA GLN A 192 -1.94 -2.52 -4.52
C GLN A 192 -1.06 -1.90 -3.44
N ILE A 193 0.21 -2.29 -3.41
CA ILE A 193 1.17 -1.77 -2.44
C ILE A 193 2.31 -1.10 -3.21
N ASN A 194 2.64 0.14 -2.85
CA ASN A 194 3.72 0.94 -3.43
C ASN A 194 3.65 1.02 -4.97
N GLY A 195 2.43 1.12 -5.52
CA GLY A 195 2.19 1.19 -6.95
C GLY A 195 2.21 -0.16 -7.68
N ASN A 196 2.44 -1.27 -6.98
CA ASN A 196 2.41 -2.62 -7.53
C ASN A 196 1.13 -3.35 -7.10
N ILE A 197 0.57 -4.19 -7.99
CA ILE A 197 -0.55 -5.08 -7.66
C ILE A 197 0.04 -6.37 -7.13
N LEU A 198 -0.21 -6.67 -5.86
CA LEU A 198 0.31 -7.85 -5.17
C LEU A 198 -0.76 -8.91 -4.88
N THR A 199 -2.04 -8.58 -5.05
CA THR A 199 -3.15 -9.55 -4.93
C THR A 199 -3.96 -9.62 -6.23
N GLY A 200 -4.73 -10.71 -6.39
CA GLY A 200 -5.80 -10.75 -7.39
C GLY A 200 -6.98 -9.86 -6.97
N TYR A 201 -7.97 -9.72 -7.85
CA TYR A 201 -9.23 -8.99 -7.58
C TYR A 201 -10.18 -9.83 -6.69
N ALA A 202 -9.68 -10.21 -5.54
CA ALA A 202 -10.37 -11.14 -4.64
C ALA A 202 -10.89 -10.46 -3.37
N SER A 203 -10.35 -9.31 -2.98
CA SER A 203 -10.82 -8.55 -1.82
C SER A 203 -12.18 -7.94 -2.14
N LYS A 204 -13.17 -8.29 -1.33
CA LYS A 204 -14.54 -7.82 -1.49
C LYS A 204 -14.84 -6.75 -0.46
N VAL A 205 -15.36 -5.61 -0.90
CA VAL A 205 -15.82 -4.54 -0.02
C VAL A 205 -17.34 -4.49 -0.05
N THR A 206 -17.96 -4.69 1.12
CA THR A 206 -19.41 -4.56 1.30
C THR A 206 -19.68 -3.27 2.06
N PRO A 207 -20.27 -2.24 1.45
CA PRO A 207 -20.60 -1.00 2.15
C PRO A 207 -21.81 -1.23 3.07
N THR A 208 -21.72 -0.68 4.27
CA THR A 208 -22.81 -0.63 5.23
C THR A 208 -23.20 0.83 5.46
N ASP A 209 -24.06 1.36 4.58
CA ASP A 209 -24.57 2.71 4.74
C ASP A 209 -25.56 2.77 5.90
N LYS A 210 -25.17 3.45 6.98
CA LYS A 210 -26.03 3.79 8.11
C LYS A 210 -26.29 5.28 8.06
N SER A 211 -27.22 5.70 7.19
CA SER A 211 -27.69 7.08 7.21
C SER A 211 -28.31 7.38 8.56
N THR A 212 -27.88 8.47 9.18
CA THR A 212 -28.43 8.94 10.45
C THR A 212 -29.76 9.64 10.22
N ALA A 213 -30.80 9.20 10.88
CA ALA A 213 -32.11 9.86 10.87
C ALA A 213 -32.11 11.17 11.66
#